data_18681516ebbbf05a0f60f492604c2371
#
_entry.id   18681516ebbbf05a0f60f492604c2371
#
_cell.length_a   1.000
_cell.length_b   1.000
_cell.length_c   1.000
_cell.angle_alpha   90.00
_cell.angle_beta   90.00
_cell.angle_gamma   90.00
#
_symmetry.space_group_name_H-M   'P 1'
#
loop_
_entity.id
_entity.type
_entity.pdbx_description
1 polymer ?
#
loop_
_entity_poly.entity_id
_entity_poly.type
_entity_poly.pdbx_seq_one_letter_code
_entity_poly.pdbx_strand_id
1 'polypeptide(L)'
;KWKGKLIEIPYSKNFDDSKFYNAIKEIGIMPDVRIKSLRRLIASKKILRFLDIHNALSALIIEKTKIYNKGKLEEFDGMWGSSLTNSTAKGKPDIEAVDSSERMQLLNEVLEVTTKPIIYDGDTGGKPEHFVFMVKNLERLGISAVIIEDKKGLKKNSLFGTEVFQEQESIRSFSQKISLGKKSQTTEDFMIIARIESLIMNKPMKDALNRAKMFIKAGADGIMIHSRKKDPTEIFNFCKEYNKFKNRKPLIVVPSSFNQVKVEQFLRHKVDIVIYANHLLRSVYPSMVDTAKSILRNKRSLEIEKKILPIKDILELIPGTK
;
A
#
# COMPACT_ATOMS: atom_id res chain seq x y z
N LYS A 1 12.05 -29.63 11.73
CA LYS A 1 13.27 -29.09 12.36
C LYS A 1 13.32 -27.58 12.08
N TRP A 2 13.28 -26.78 13.13
CA TRP A 2 13.40 -25.32 13.02
C TRP A 2 14.80 -24.94 12.50
N LYS A 3 14.88 -24.12 11.45
CA LYS A 3 16.14 -23.65 10.86
C LYS A 3 16.31 -22.12 11.00
N GLY A 4 15.68 -21.52 11.99
CA GLY A 4 15.78 -20.08 12.21
C GLY A 4 17.03 -19.66 13.00
N LYS A 5 17.42 -18.39 12.90
CA LYS A 5 18.46 -17.78 13.72
C LYS A 5 17.95 -17.70 15.17
N LEU A 6 18.68 -18.28 16.11
CA LEU A 6 18.39 -18.11 17.53
C LEU A 6 18.90 -16.72 17.94
N ILE A 7 17.99 -15.88 18.43
CA ILE A 7 18.35 -14.61 19.04
C ILE A 7 18.22 -14.80 20.55
N GLU A 8 19.35 -14.88 21.23
CA GLU A 8 19.39 -14.88 22.69
C GLU A 8 19.22 -13.45 23.18
N ILE A 9 18.12 -13.20 23.87
CA ILE A 9 17.88 -11.94 24.56
C ILE A 9 18.27 -12.16 26.03
N PRO A 10 19.43 -11.63 26.49
CA PRO A 10 19.84 -11.83 27.86
C PRO A 10 18.86 -11.14 28.80
N TYR A 11 18.20 -11.93 29.66
CA TYR A 11 17.42 -11.41 30.77
C TYR A 11 18.34 -10.87 31.84
N SER A 12 18.46 -9.54 31.94
CA SER A 12 19.19 -8.88 33.01
C SER A 12 18.29 -7.87 33.72
N LYS A 13 18.63 -7.55 34.99
CA LYS A 13 17.91 -6.49 35.74
C LYS A 13 17.98 -5.09 35.06
N ASN A 14 18.93 -4.92 34.13
CA ASN A 14 19.08 -3.75 33.28
C ASN A 14 18.75 -4.15 31.80
N PHE A 15 17.51 -4.41 31.52
CA PHE A 15 17.05 -4.73 30.18
C PHE A 15 17.29 -3.53 29.27
N ASP A 16 18.14 -3.71 28.25
CA ASP A 16 18.38 -2.68 27.23
C ASP A 16 17.35 -2.84 26.12
N ASP A 17 16.28 -2.06 26.23
CA ASP A 17 15.20 -2.04 25.23
C ASP A 17 15.72 -1.82 23.79
N SER A 18 16.84 -1.08 23.63
CA SER A 18 17.40 -0.80 22.30
C SER A 18 17.93 -2.06 21.62
N LYS A 19 18.55 -2.97 22.36
CA LYS A 19 19.02 -4.26 21.82
C LYS A 19 17.87 -5.17 21.44
N PHE A 20 16.80 -5.18 22.24
CA PHE A 20 15.59 -5.93 21.94
C PHE A 20 14.91 -5.43 20.68
N TYR A 21 14.70 -4.10 20.54
CA TYR A 21 14.13 -3.48 19.35
C TYR A 21 15.00 -3.71 18.12
N ASN A 22 16.31 -3.62 18.21
CA ASN A 22 17.21 -3.89 17.11
C ASN A 22 17.15 -5.36 16.65
N ALA A 23 17.11 -6.32 17.60
CA ALA A 23 16.95 -7.73 17.27
C ALA A 23 15.62 -8.04 16.59
N ILE A 24 14.50 -7.45 17.05
CA ILE A 24 13.19 -7.57 16.40
C ILE A 24 13.22 -6.94 15.00
N LYS A 25 13.88 -5.81 14.85
CA LYS A 25 14.04 -5.13 13.56
C LYS A 25 14.82 -5.98 12.56
N GLU A 26 15.92 -6.60 12.99
CA GLU A 26 16.70 -7.53 12.17
C GLU A 26 15.86 -8.73 11.68
N ILE A 27 15.01 -9.29 12.54
CA ILE A 27 14.08 -10.36 12.16
C ILE A 27 13.05 -9.85 11.14
N GLY A 28 12.55 -8.64 11.35
CA GLY A 28 11.54 -8.01 10.46
C GLY A 28 12.04 -7.74 9.04
N ILE A 29 13.35 -7.70 8.81
CA ILE A 29 13.97 -7.57 7.49
C ILE A 29 13.81 -8.87 6.68
N MET A 30 13.71 -10.04 7.32
CA MET A 30 13.61 -11.33 6.64
C MET A 30 12.32 -11.39 5.78
N PRO A 31 12.42 -11.77 4.49
CA PRO A 31 11.26 -11.79 3.58
C PRO A 31 10.09 -12.64 4.09
N ASP A 32 10.34 -13.82 4.64
CA ASP A 32 9.32 -14.71 5.17
C ASP A 32 8.59 -14.15 6.40
N VAL A 33 9.27 -13.39 7.24
CA VAL A 33 8.65 -12.70 8.38
C VAL A 33 7.78 -11.53 7.90
N ARG A 34 8.27 -10.76 6.92
CA ARG A 34 7.57 -9.60 6.38
C ARG A 34 6.29 -10.00 5.61
N ILE A 35 6.35 -11.06 4.81
CA ILE A 35 5.16 -11.59 4.12
C ILE A 35 4.04 -11.86 5.13
N LYS A 36 4.34 -12.52 6.25
CA LYS A 36 3.39 -12.89 7.31
C LYS A 36 2.84 -11.71 8.09
N SER A 37 3.56 -10.60 8.13
CA SER A 37 3.24 -9.47 9.02
C SER A 37 1.86 -8.87 8.72
N LEU A 38 1.46 -8.78 7.45
CA LEU A 38 0.15 -8.24 7.08
C LEU A 38 -1.01 -9.08 7.65
N ARG A 39 -0.95 -10.42 7.49
CA ARG A 39 -1.99 -11.31 8.04
C ARG A 39 -2.06 -11.23 9.56
N ARG A 40 -0.90 -11.16 10.23
CA ARG A 40 -0.83 -11.00 11.70
C ARG A 40 -1.45 -9.68 12.15
N LEU A 41 -1.18 -8.58 11.45
CA LEU A 41 -1.77 -7.28 11.75
C LEU A 41 -3.29 -7.28 11.54
N ILE A 42 -3.78 -7.86 10.44
CA ILE A 42 -5.23 -8.00 10.19
C ILE A 42 -5.90 -8.83 11.32
N ALA A 43 -5.24 -9.87 11.79
CA ALA A 43 -5.78 -10.71 12.88
C ALA A 43 -5.73 -10.00 14.26
N SER A 44 -4.77 -9.11 14.50
CA SER A 44 -4.54 -8.51 15.81
C SER A 44 -5.12 -7.11 15.98
N LYS A 45 -5.30 -6.35 14.91
CA LYS A 45 -5.81 -4.97 14.94
C LYS A 45 -7.18 -4.87 14.27
N LYS A 46 -8.02 -3.99 14.79
CA LYS A 46 -9.38 -3.77 14.26
C LYS A 46 -9.40 -3.03 12.92
N ILE A 47 -8.39 -2.22 12.65
CA ILE A 47 -8.22 -1.46 11.40
C ILE A 47 -6.74 -1.12 11.22
N LEU A 48 -6.27 -1.16 9.97
CA LEU A 48 -4.89 -0.84 9.61
C LEU A 48 -4.85 0.42 8.75
N ARG A 49 -3.77 1.20 8.88
CA ARG A 49 -3.53 2.43 8.12
C ARG A 49 -2.25 2.29 7.31
N PHE A 50 -2.37 2.45 6.00
CA PHE A 50 -1.28 2.38 5.03
C PHE A 50 -1.07 3.74 4.37
N LEU A 51 0.18 4.13 4.14
CA LEU A 51 0.54 5.39 3.46
C LEU A 51 1.38 5.10 2.22
N ASP A 52 1.28 5.97 1.20
CA ASP A 52 1.96 5.80 -0.08
C ASP A 52 3.49 5.94 0.02
N ILE A 53 4.18 5.09 -0.73
CA ILE A 53 5.62 5.18 -0.95
C ILE A 53 5.92 5.38 -2.43
N HIS A 54 6.97 6.16 -2.72
CA HIS A 54 7.46 6.42 -4.07
C HIS A 54 8.99 6.38 -4.19
N ASN A 55 9.70 6.23 -3.05
CA ASN A 55 11.15 5.99 -2.94
C ASN A 55 11.51 5.55 -1.52
N ALA A 56 12.77 5.21 -1.28
CA ALA A 56 13.26 4.81 0.03
C ALA A 56 13.11 5.92 1.10
N LEU A 57 13.24 7.20 0.74
CA LEU A 57 13.05 8.31 1.67
C LEU A 57 11.61 8.37 2.20
N SER A 58 10.61 8.22 1.33
CA SER A 58 9.20 8.17 1.75
C SER A 58 8.91 6.98 2.67
N ALA A 59 9.55 5.83 2.40
CA ALA A 59 9.45 4.66 3.27
C ALA A 59 10.10 4.91 4.66
N LEU A 60 11.27 5.53 4.69
CA LEU A 60 11.94 5.90 5.94
C LEU A 60 11.10 6.87 6.78
N ILE A 61 10.43 7.83 6.14
CA ILE A 61 9.50 8.75 6.81
C ILE A 61 8.36 7.97 7.47
N ILE A 62 7.74 7.03 6.75
CA ILE A 62 6.64 6.22 7.30
C ILE A 62 7.12 5.33 8.45
N GLU A 63 8.31 4.72 8.31
CA GLU A 63 8.91 3.88 9.35
C GLU A 63 9.15 4.64 10.65
N LYS A 64 9.63 5.89 10.54
CA LYS A 64 9.99 6.74 11.69
C LYS A 64 8.82 7.57 12.24
N THR A 65 7.75 7.78 11.48
CA THR A 65 6.64 8.65 11.90
C THR A 65 5.83 8.00 13.01
N LYS A 66 5.89 8.59 14.19
CA LYS A 66 5.15 8.19 15.40
C LYS A 66 4.61 9.42 16.09
N ILE A 67 3.37 9.34 16.56
CA ILE A 67 2.76 10.40 17.38
C ILE A 67 2.13 9.78 18.63
N TYR A 68 2.06 10.58 19.69
CA TYR A 68 1.28 10.23 20.87
C TYR A 68 -0.05 10.99 20.83
N ASN A 69 -1.13 10.25 20.73
CA ASN A 69 -2.48 10.80 20.72
C ASN A 69 -3.26 10.24 21.92
N LYS A 70 -3.66 11.11 22.85
CA LYS A 70 -4.36 10.73 24.09
C LYS A 70 -3.66 9.59 24.85
N GLY A 71 -2.33 9.66 24.97
CA GLY A 71 -1.51 8.67 25.67
C GLY A 71 -1.29 7.34 24.92
N LYS A 72 -1.76 7.22 23.68
CA LYS A 72 -1.53 6.04 22.84
C LYS A 72 -0.56 6.36 21.72
N LEU A 73 0.40 5.47 21.51
CA LEU A 73 1.30 5.54 20.37
C LEU A 73 0.52 5.21 19.10
N GLU A 74 0.59 6.11 18.12
CA GLU A 74 0.02 5.92 16.80
C GLU A 74 1.12 5.99 15.73
N GLU A 75 1.08 5.03 14.81
CA GLU A 75 1.96 4.93 13.65
C GLU A 75 1.20 4.32 12.47
N PHE A 76 1.78 4.38 11.28
CA PHE A 76 1.26 3.63 10.13
C PHE A 76 1.60 2.15 10.29
N ASP A 77 0.67 1.29 9.90
CA ASP A 77 0.80 -0.16 10.03
C ASP A 77 1.56 -0.79 8.86
N GLY A 78 1.61 -0.10 7.73
CA GLY A 78 2.29 -0.58 6.53
C GLY A 78 2.35 0.48 5.44
N MET A 79 2.84 0.06 4.27
CA MET A 79 3.12 0.93 3.14
C MET A 79 2.37 0.49 1.89
N TRP A 80 1.93 1.47 1.11
CA TRP A 80 1.28 1.30 -0.18
C TRP A 80 2.23 1.63 -1.32
N GLY A 81 2.67 0.62 -2.06
CA GLY A 81 3.50 0.78 -3.26
C GLY A 81 2.67 1.21 -4.46
N SER A 82 2.26 2.47 -4.48
CA SER A 82 1.37 3.06 -5.49
C SER A 82 2.04 3.15 -6.86
N SER A 83 1.35 2.72 -7.91
CA SER A 83 1.81 2.91 -9.29
C SER A 83 1.75 4.38 -9.70
N LEU A 84 0.71 5.12 -9.29
CA LEU A 84 0.59 6.55 -9.56
C LEU A 84 1.78 7.33 -9.01
N THR A 85 2.11 7.15 -7.73
CA THR A 85 3.17 7.94 -7.12
C THR A 85 4.54 7.53 -7.62
N ASN A 86 4.74 6.25 -7.92
CA ASN A 86 5.98 5.76 -8.53
C ASN A 86 6.18 6.32 -9.95
N SER A 87 5.16 6.24 -10.81
CA SER A 87 5.22 6.78 -12.17
C SER A 87 5.48 8.28 -12.17
N THR A 88 4.73 9.03 -11.34
CA THR A 88 4.87 10.49 -11.24
C THR A 88 6.26 10.91 -10.73
N ALA A 89 6.81 10.21 -9.73
CA ALA A 89 8.16 10.47 -9.22
C ALA A 89 9.25 10.25 -10.28
N LYS A 90 8.96 9.43 -11.30
CA LYS A 90 9.84 9.17 -12.45
C LYS A 90 9.53 10.04 -13.68
N GLY A 91 8.61 11.02 -13.56
CA GLY A 91 8.17 11.85 -14.67
C GLY A 91 7.40 11.08 -15.77
N LYS A 92 6.82 9.94 -15.45
CA LYS A 92 6.07 9.09 -16.39
C LYS A 92 4.57 9.11 -16.07
N PRO A 93 3.68 8.97 -17.07
CA PRO A 93 2.24 8.87 -16.82
C PRO A 93 1.88 7.53 -16.15
N ASP A 94 0.78 7.55 -15.37
CA ASP A 94 0.23 6.37 -14.66
C ASP A 94 -0.63 5.49 -15.59
N ILE A 95 0.03 4.86 -16.55
CA ILE A 95 -0.56 3.99 -17.58
C ILE A 95 0.25 2.71 -17.79
N GLU A 96 0.87 2.17 -16.73
CA GLU A 96 1.83 1.06 -16.80
C GLU A 96 3.09 1.40 -17.62
N ALA A 97 3.43 2.71 -17.74
CA ALA A 97 4.65 3.18 -18.42
C ALA A 97 5.94 2.87 -17.66
N VAL A 98 5.84 2.61 -16.36
CA VAL A 98 6.93 2.07 -15.55
C VAL A 98 6.75 0.56 -15.47
N ASP A 99 7.70 -0.19 -16.04
CA ASP A 99 7.60 -1.64 -16.09
C ASP A 99 7.81 -2.31 -14.72
N SER A 100 7.45 -3.60 -14.66
CA SER A 100 7.54 -4.37 -13.41
C SER A 100 8.97 -4.47 -12.88
N SER A 101 10.00 -4.55 -13.74
CA SER A 101 11.40 -4.68 -13.33
C SER A 101 11.87 -3.40 -12.64
N GLU A 102 11.55 -2.25 -13.23
CA GLU A 102 11.87 -0.94 -12.67
C GLU A 102 11.14 -0.71 -11.33
N ARG A 103 9.90 -1.19 -11.21
CA ARG A 103 9.15 -1.14 -9.94
C ARG A 103 9.70 -2.09 -8.87
N MET A 104 10.21 -3.26 -9.27
CA MET A 104 10.88 -4.19 -8.33
C MET A 104 12.19 -3.61 -7.79
N GLN A 105 12.94 -2.85 -8.60
CA GLN A 105 14.14 -2.14 -8.13
C GLN A 105 13.79 -1.13 -7.04
N LEU A 106 12.75 -0.32 -7.23
CA LEU A 106 12.25 0.58 -6.18
C LEU A 106 11.89 -0.17 -4.89
N LEU A 107 11.23 -1.32 -5.00
CA LEU A 107 10.88 -2.11 -3.83
C LEU A 107 12.12 -2.59 -3.08
N ASN A 108 13.20 -2.99 -3.76
CA ASN A 108 14.46 -3.35 -3.11
C ASN A 108 15.01 -2.19 -2.26
N GLU A 109 15.06 -0.97 -2.81
CA GLU A 109 15.52 0.22 -2.09
C GLU A 109 14.64 0.52 -0.85
N VAL A 110 13.32 0.36 -1.00
CA VAL A 110 12.36 0.54 0.12
C VAL A 110 12.57 -0.50 1.21
N LEU A 111 12.82 -1.75 0.83
CA LEU A 111 12.98 -2.87 1.75
C LEU A 111 14.22 -2.76 2.64
N GLU A 112 15.21 -1.97 2.24
CA GLU A 112 16.40 -1.68 3.04
C GLU A 112 16.10 -0.79 4.26
N VAL A 113 15.07 0.04 4.19
CA VAL A 113 14.77 1.06 5.21
C VAL A 113 13.51 0.79 6.04
N THR A 114 12.78 -0.31 5.76
CA THR A 114 11.52 -0.63 6.47
C THR A 114 11.43 -2.08 6.88
N THR A 115 10.74 -2.31 8.00
CA THR A 115 10.30 -3.63 8.46
C THR A 115 8.79 -3.83 8.30
N LYS A 116 8.05 -2.77 7.95
CA LYS A 116 6.59 -2.80 7.83
C LYS A 116 6.15 -3.58 6.59
N PRO A 117 4.95 -4.20 6.62
CA PRO A 117 4.39 -4.86 5.44
C PRO A 117 4.13 -3.87 4.32
N ILE A 118 4.35 -4.34 3.09
CA ILE A 118 4.08 -3.57 1.87
C ILE A 118 2.94 -4.25 1.11
N ILE A 119 1.94 -3.45 0.72
CA ILE A 119 0.92 -3.82 -0.26
C ILE A 119 1.32 -3.15 -1.58
N TYR A 120 1.48 -3.95 -2.63
CA TYR A 120 1.91 -3.49 -3.95
C TYR A 120 0.70 -3.25 -4.87
N ASP A 121 0.68 -2.11 -5.56
CA ASP A 121 -0.27 -1.82 -6.65
C ASP A 121 0.16 -2.57 -7.90
N GLY A 122 -0.51 -3.66 -8.19
CA GLY A 122 -0.24 -4.51 -9.36
C GLY A 122 -0.95 -4.06 -10.62
N ASP A 123 -1.56 -2.86 -10.61
CA ASP A 123 -2.35 -2.33 -11.73
C ASP A 123 -3.42 -3.35 -12.17
N THR A 124 -3.50 -3.68 -13.46
CA THR A 124 -4.42 -4.74 -13.97
C THR A 124 -3.93 -6.16 -13.72
N GLY A 125 -2.68 -6.31 -13.23
CA GLY A 125 -1.98 -7.59 -13.16
C GLY A 125 -1.43 -8.05 -14.50
N GLY A 126 -1.63 -7.28 -15.59
CA GLY A 126 -1.20 -7.64 -16.93
C GLY A 126 -1.86 -8.91 -17.47
N LYS A 127 -1.17 -9.61 -18.37
CA LYS A 127 -1.59 -10.93 -18.85
C LYS A 127 -1.50 -11.96 -17.73
N PRO A 128 -2.38 -12.98 -17.69
CA PRO A 128 -2.38 -14.00 -16.63
C PRO A 128 -1.02 -14.67 -16.43
N GLU A 129 -0.30 -14.94 -17.52
CA GLU A 129 1.04 -15.56 -17.49
C GLU A 129 2.07 -14.66 -16.84
N HIS A 130 2.01 -13.35 -17.08
CA HIS A 130 2.89 -12.35 -16.46
C HIS A 130 2.54 -12.15 -14.98
N PHE A 131 1.27 -12.22 -14.62
CA PHE A 131 0.82 -12.12 -13.23
C PHE A 131 1.40 -13.23 -12.35
N VAL A 132 1.50 -14.46 -12.87
CA VAL A 132 2.17 -15.58 -12.19
C VAL A 132 3.61 -15.23 -11.81
N PHE A 133 4.37 -14.62 -12.71
CA PHE A 133 5.75 -14.21 -12.42
C PHE A 133 5.80 -12.99 -11.47
N MET A 134 4.86 -12.06 -11.59
CA MET A 134 4.74 -10.95 -10.65
C MET A 134 4.55 -11.48 -9.21
N VAL A 135 3.63 -12.41 -9.00
CA VAL A 135 3.39 -13.02 -7.68
C VAL A 135 4.66 -13.64 -7.11
N LYS A 136 5.36 -14.49 -7.89
CA LYS A 136 6.62 -15.13 -7.46
C LYS A 136 7.71 -14.13 -7.11
N ASN A 137 7.85 -13.05 -7.89
CA ASN A 137 8.84 -12.01 -7.62
C ASN A 137 8.51 -11.23 -6.35
N LEU A 138 7.25 -10.88 -6.13
CA LEU A 138 6.81 -10.17 -4.93
C LEU A 138 7.00 -11.02 -3.66
N GLU A 139 6.68 -12.32 -3.71
CA GLU A 139 6.96 -13.24 -2.61
C GLU A 139 8.46 -13.31 -2.30
N ARG A 140 9.30 -13.47 -3.32
CA ARG A 140 10.76 -13.52 -3.15
C ARG A 140 11.31 -12.26 -2.49
N LEU A 141 10.76 -11.09 -2.79
CA LEU A 141 11.14 -9.82 -2.17
C LEU A 141 10.61 -9.66 -0.73
N GLY A 142 9.65 -10.47 -0.32
CA GLY A 142 9.03 -10.31 1.01
C GLY A 142 7.89 -9.29 1.04
N ILE A 143 7.28 -8.98 -0.11
CA ILE A 143 6.06 -8.15 -0.19
C ILE A 143 4.90 -8.95 0.37
N SER A 144 4.03 -8.29 1.16
CA SER A 144 2.96 -9.00 1.87
C SER A 144 1.69 -9.21 1.05
N ALA A 145 1.42 -8.33 0.10
CA ALA A 145 0.24 -8.44 -0.76
C ALA A 145 0.40 -7.72 -2.09
N VAL A 146 -0.37 -8.16 -3.08
CA VAL A 146 -0.62 -7.43 -4.33
C VAL A 146 -2.10 -7.11 -4.44
N ILE A 147 -2.42 -5.89 -4.89
CA ILE A 147 -3.77 -5.50 -5.32
C ILE A 147 -3.77 -5.44 -6.84
N ILE A 148 -4.73 -6.11 -7.48
CA ILE A 148 -4.97 -6.00 -8.92
C ILE A 148 -6.41 -5.53 -9.18
N GLU A 149 -6.59 -4.67 -10.20
CA GLU A 149 -7.88 -4.10 -10.54
C GLU A 149 -8.53 -4.84 -11.71
N ASP A 150 -9.86 -5.00 -11.66
CA ASP A 150 -10.64 -5.73 -12.65
C ASP A 150 -10.93 -4.89 -13.92
N LYS A 151 -9.89 -4.20 -14.42
CA LYS A 151 -9.92 -3.49 -15.70
C LYS A 151 -9.21 -4.27 -16.79
N LYS A 152 -9.62 -3.98 -18.04
CA LYS A 152 -9.07 -4.58 -19.25
C LYS A 152 -8.17 -3.59 -19.99
N GLY A 153 -7.12 -4.11 -20.61
CA GLY A 153 -6.15 -3.31 -21.36
C GLY A 153 -5.18 -2.55 -20.47
N LEU A 154 -4.58 -1.49 -21.02
CA LEU A 154 -3.67 -0.63 -20.27
C LEU A 154 -4.42 0.15 -19.19
N LYS A 155 -3.78 0.33 -18.05
CA LYS A 155 -4.31 1.08 -16.93
C LYS A 155 -4.77 2.47 -17.35
N LYS A 156 -5.92 2.88 -16.82
CA LYS A 156 -6.40 4.26 -16.77
C LYS A 156 -6.65 4.61 -15.33
N ASN A 157 -6.23 5.80 -14.90
CA ASN A 157 -6.45 6.20 -13.50
C ASN A 157 -7.95 6.26 -13.18
N SER A 158 -8.37 5.59 -12.12
CA SER A 158 -9.78 5.43 -11.75
C SER A 158 -10.47 6.75 -11.41
N LEU A 159 -9.70 7.77 -10.96
CA LEU A 159 -10.26 9.07 -10.62
C LEU A 159 -10.78 9.84 -11.84
N PHE A 160 -10.36 9.50 -13.06
CA PHE A 160 -10.99 10.00 -14.29
C PHE A 160 -12.41 9.42 -14.50
N GLY A 161 -12.71 8.27 -13.88
CA GLY A 161 -14.03 7.64 -13.99
C GLY A 161 -14.43 7.42 -15.46
N THR A 162 -15.61 7.93 -15.83
CA THR A 162 -16.15 7.84 -17.18
C THR A 162 -15.69 8.97 -18.13
N GLU A 163 -14.82 9.88 -17.68
CA GLU A 163 -14.22 10.92 -18.53
C GLU A 163 -13.23 10.34 -19.55
N VAL A 164 -12.69 9.16 -19.27
CA VAL A 164 -11.88 8.38 -20.19
C VAL A 164 -12.50 7.00 -20.38
N PHE A 165 -12.37 6.45 -21.58
CA PHE A 165 -12.89 5.11 -21.86
C PHE A 165 -12.12 4.10 -20.99
N GLN A 166 -12.86 3.35 -20.17
CA GLN A 166 -12.38 2.26 -19.33
C GLN A 166 -13.30 1.06 -19.50
N GLU A 167 -12.71 -0.12 -19.68
CA GLU A 167 -13.44 -1.37 -19.80
C GLU A 167 -13.14 -2.26 -18.60
N GLN A 168 -14.19 -2.78 -17.97
CA GLN A 168 -14.04 -3.73 -16.87
C GLN A 168 -13.92 -5.15 -17.44
N GLU A 169 -12.95 -5.90 -16.96
CA GLU A 169 -12.74 -7.28 -17.34
C GLU A 169 -13.94 -8.15 -16.94
N SER A 170 -14.20 -9.23 -17.68
CA SER A 170 -15.25 -10.17 -17.33
C SER A 170 -14.95 -10.82 -15.98
N ILE A 171 -16.00 -11.10 -15.21
CA ILE A 171 -15.87 -11.80 -13.91
C ILE A 171 -15.11 -13.13 -14.10
N ARG A 172 -15.41 -13.85 -15.18
CA ARG A 172 -14.76 -15.13 -15.48
C ARG A 172 -13.26 -14.98 -15.70
N SER A 173 -12.84 -14.07 -16.56
CA SER A 173 -11.43 -13.87 -16.93
C SER A 173 -10.63 -13.39 -15.73
N PHE A 174 -11.14 -12.38 -14.99
CA PHE A 174 -10.46 -11.88 -13.81
C PHE A 174 -10.38 -12.92 -12.67
N SER A 175 -11.43 -13.74 -12.49
CA SER A 175 -11.41 -14.88 -11.56
C SER A 175 -10.36 -15.91 -11.93
N GLN A 176 -10.18 -16.20 -13.22
CA GLN A 176 -9.12 -17.09 -13.70
C GLN A 176 -7.73 -16.54 -13.39
N LYS A 177 -7.51 -15.22 -13.62
CA LYS A 177 -6.25 -14.54 -13.27
C LYS A 177 -5.94 -14.66 -11.77
N ILE A 178 -6.92 -14.41 -10.90
CA ILE A 178 -6.77 -14.60 -9.45
C ILE A 178 -6.39 -16.06 -9.13
N SER A 179 -7.13 -17.02 -9.69
CA SER A 179 -6.86 -18.45 -9.43
C SER A 179 -5.48 -18.90 -9.90
N LEU A 180 -4.99 -18.39 -11.03
CA LEU A 180 -3.63 -18.66 -11.51
C LEU A 180 -2.58 -18.06 -10.58
N GLY A 181 -2.77 -16.80 -10.14
CA GLY A 181 -1.90 -16.17 -9.14
C GLY A 181 -1.88 -16.97 -7.83
N LYS A 182 -3.03 -17.41 -7.33
CA LYS A 182 -3.11 -18.23 -6.11
C LYS A 182 -2.38 -19.55 -6.25
N LYS A 183 -2.50 -20.23 -7.39
CA LYS A 183 -1.80 -21.50 -7.66
C LYS A 183 -0.28 -21.33 -7.80
N SER A 184 0.18 -20.13 -8.14
CA SER A 184 1.61 -19.83 -8.32
C SER A 184 2.32 -19.43 -7.04
N GLN A 185 1.59 -19.16 -5.96
CA GLN A 185 2.15 -18.81 -4.67
C GLN A 185 2.99 -19.93 -4.07
N THR A 186 4.08 -19.54 -3.42
CA THR A 186 4.96 -20.43 -2.65
C THR A 186 4.52 -20.52 -1.20
N THR A 187 3.91 -19.44 -0.69
CA THR A 187 3.39 -19.36 0.69
C THR A 187 1.92 -18.93 0.72
N GLU A 188 1.17 -19.44 1.68
CA GLU A 188 -0.21 -18.99 1.94
C GLU A 188 -0.29 -17.61 2.58
N ASP A 189 0.83 -17.10 3.09
CA ASP A 189 0.89 -15.83 3.80
C ASP A 189 0.82 -14.61 2.85
N PHE A 190 1.31 -14.73 1.61
CA PHE A 190 1.15 -13.69 0.60
C PHE A 190 -0.32 -13.52 0.21
N MET A 191 -0.78 -12.29 0.05
CA MET A 191 -2.18 -12.00 -0.24
C MET A 191 -2.38 -11.47 -1.65
N ILE A 192 -3.37 -12.02 -2.37
CA ILE A 192 -3.89 -11.45 -3.62
C ILE A 192 -5.22 -10.78 -3.31
N ILE A 193 -5.28 -9.47 -3.52
CA ILE A 193 -6.43 -8.63 -3.21
C ILE A 193 -7.05 -8.17 -4.54
N ALA A 194 -8.35 -8.40 -4.70
CA ALA A 194 -9.09 -7.99 -5.88
C ALA A 194 -9.70 -6.60 -5.69
N ARG A 195 -9.30 -5.65 -6.54
CA ARG A 195 -9.86 -4.30 -6.59
C ARG A 195 -10.99 -4.26 -7.60
N ILE A 196 -12.17 -3.81 -7.14
CA ILE A 196 -13.40 -3.76 -7.92
C ILE A 196 -13.67 -2.33 -8.36
N GLU A 197 -13.74 -2.12 -9.66
CA GLU A 197 -13.90 -0.82 -10.29
C GLU A 197 -15.36 -0.53 -10.74
N SER A 198 -16.31 -1.38 -10.35
CA SER A 198 -17.73 -1.23 -10.76
C SER A 198 -18.31 0.16 -10.44
N LEU A 199 -18.05 0.69 -9.23
CA LEU A 199 -18.56 2.00 -8.82
C LEU A 199 -17.88 3.16 -9.55
N ILE A 200 -16.62 2.99 -9.94
CA ILE A 200 -15.87 3.94 -10.78
C ILE A 200 -16.52 4.07 -12.17
N MET A 201 -16.99 2.95 -12.69
CA MET A 201 -17.65 2.86 -14.00
C MET A 201 -19.18 3.05 -13.92
N ASN A 202 -19.69 3.59 -12.82
CA ASN A 202 -21.11 3.82 -12.57
C ASN A 202 -21.99 2.55 -12.75
N LYS A 203 -21.42 1.35 -12.52
CA LYS A 203 -22.19 0.11 -12.53
C LYS A 203 -23.01 -0.05 -11.24
N PRO A 204 -24.10 -0.81 -11.28
CA PRO A 204 -24.94 -1.03 -10.08
C PRO A 204 -24.15 -1.68 -8.93
N MET A 205 -24.52 -1.37 -7.69
CA MET A 205 -24.00 -2.00 -6.47
C MET A 205 -24.05 -3.52 -6.53
N LYS A 206 -25.12 -4.08 -7.14
CA LYS A 206 -25.26 -5.53 -7.32
C LYS A 206 -24.12 -6.13 -8.14
N ASP A 207 -23.58 -5.41 -9.15
CA ASP A 207 -22.41 -5.88 -9.91
C ASP A 207 -21.16 -5.92 -9.03
N ALA A 208 -20.89 -4.88 -8.25
CA ALA A 208 -19.76 -4.85 -7.33
C ALA A 208 -19.80 -5.99 -6.31
N LEU A 209 -20.95 -6.24 -5.71
CA LEU A 209 -21.14 -7.32 -4.74
C LEU A 209 -21.01 -8.71 -5.38
N ASN A 210 -21.54 -8.89 -6.59
CA ASN A 210 -21.39 -10.14 -7.33
C ASN A 210 -19.91 -10.43 -7.66
N ARG A 211 -19.16 -9.41 -8.12
CA ARG A 211 -17.72 -9.50 -8.36
C ARG A 211 -16.97 -9.87 -7.09
N ALA A 212 -17.25 -9.19 -5.97
CA ALA A 212 -16.64 -9.52 -4.69
C ALA A 212 -16.84 -11.00 -4.33
N LYS A 213 -18.07 -11.51 -4.45
CA LYS A 213 -18.40 -12.92 -4.19
C LYS A 213 -17.62 -13.87 -5.09
N MET A 214 -17.57 -13.58 -6.40
CA MET A 214 -16.89 -14.45 -7.37
C MET A 214 -15.38 -14.41 -7.21
N PHE A 215 -14.79 -13.26 -6.91
CA PHE A 215 -13.35 -13.13 -6.70
C PHE A 215 -12.90 -13.82 -5.41
N ILE A 216 -13.67 -13.73 -4.33
CA ILE A 216 -13.44 -14.54 -3.12
C ILE A 216 -13.49 -16.04 -3.42
N LYS A 217 -14.48 -16.49 -4.20
CA LYS A 217 -14.59 -17.89 -4.64
C LYS A 217 -13.39 -18.31 -5.48
N ALA A 218 -12.81 -17.41 -6.27
CA ALA A 218 -11.60 -17.64 -7.07
C ALA A 218 -10.31 -17.68 -6.24
N GLY A 219 -10.37 -17.33 -4.96
CA GLY A 219 -9.24 -17.38 -4.03
C GLY A 219 -8.68 -16.02 -3.62
N ALA A 220 -9.34 -14.89 -3.95
CA ALA A 220 -8.91 -13.60 -3.45
C ALA A 220 -8.87 -13.56 -1.92
N ASP A 221 -7.76 -13.09 -1.37
CA ASP A 221 -7.51 -12.96 0.08
C ASP A 221 -8.09 -11.69 0.68
N GLY A 222 -8.48 -10.73 -0.13
CA GLY A 222 -9.12 -9.48 0.26
C GLY A 222 -9.86 -8.84 -0.91
N ILE A 223 -10.72 -7.88 -0.58
CA ILE A 223 -11.46 -7.07 -1.56
C ILE A 223 -11.16 -5.60 -1.31
N MET A 224 -10.83 -4.88 -2.37
CA MET A 224 -10.75 -3.43 -2.36
C MET A 224 -11.90 -2.88 -3.18
N ILE A 225 -12.69 -1.99 -2.59
CA ILE A 225 -13.75 -1.24 -3.28
C ILE A 225 -13.31 0.21 -3.48
N HIS A 226 -13.54 0.72 -4.69
CA HIS A 226 -13.11 2.07 -5.05
C HIS A 226 -14.29 2.93 -5.47
N SER A 227 -14.26 4.20 -5.10
CA SER A 227 -15.24 5.22 -5.51
C SER A 227 -14.55 6.56 -5.72
N ARG A 228 -15.08 7.34 -6.67
CA ARG A 228 -14.65 8.73 -6.93
C ARG A 228 -15.60 9.79 -6.35
N LYS A 229 -16.71 9.38 -5.74
CA LYS A 229 -17.66 10.30 -5.13
C LYS A 229 -17.11 10.90 -3.85
N LYS A 230 -17.39 12.19 -3.64
CA LYS A 230 -17.07 12.88 -2.39
C LYS A 230 -17.93 12.39 -1.21
N ASP A 231 -19.18 12.03 -1.51
CA ASP A 231 -20.09 11.42 -0.54
C ASP A 231 -19.74 9.93 -0.35
N PRO A 232 -19.41 9.47 0.88
CA PRO A 232 -19.03 8.10 1.18
C PRO A 232 -20.21 7.12 1.19
N THR A 233 -21.44 7.54 0.99
CA THR A 233 -22.65 6.74 1.15
C THR A 233 -22.62 5.45 0.33
N GLU A 234 -22.14 5.49 -0.93
CA GLU A 234 -22.05 4.28 -1.73
C GLU A 234 -21.01 3.28 -1.20
N ILE A 235 -19.91 3.76 -0.63
CA ILE A 235 -18.91 2.90 0.03
C ILE A 235 -19.50 2.27 1.28
N PHE A 236 -20.20 3.04 2.11
CA PHE A 236 -20.83 2.51 3.32
C PHE A 236 -21.96 1.52 3.01
N ASN A 237 -22.72 1.77 1.94
CA ASN A 237 -23.72 0.81 1.45
C ASN A 237 -23.07 -0.49 0.96
N PHE A 238 -21.95 -0.41 0.23
CA PHE A 238 -21.17 -1.60 -0.12
C PHE A 238 -20.71 -2.34 1.13
N CYS A 239 -20.10 -1.66 2.10
CA CYS A 239 -19.65 -2.26 3.36
C CYS A 239 -20.78 -2.99 4.08
N LYS A 240 -21.97 -2.36 4.19
CA LYS A 240 -23.15 -2.94 4.83
C LYS A 240 -23.54 -4.28 4.20
N GLU A 241 -23.63 -4.35 2.89
CA GLU A 241 -24.01 -5.57 2.17
C GLU A 241 -22.87 -6.62 2.15
N TYR A 242 -21.64 -6.17 1.94
CA TYR A 242 -20.45 -7.04 1.96
C TYR A 242 -20.25 -7.73 3.33
N ASN A 243 -20.54 -7.04 4.42
CA ASN A 243 -20.45 -7.60 5.77
C ASN A 243 -21.44 -8.74 6.06
N LYS A 244 -22.44 -8.97 5.20
CA LYS A 244 -23.36 -10.13 5.28
C LYS A 244 -22.77 -11.40 4.66
N PHE A 245 -21.63 -11.33 3.98
CA PHE A 245 -21.02 -12.49 3.34
C PHE A 245 -20.50 -13.46 4.38
N LYS A 246 -20.90 -14.75 4.31
CA LYS A 246 -20.41 -15.81 5.20
C LYS A 246 -18.88 -15.98 5.11
N ASN A 247 -18.32 -15.87 3.91
CA ASN A 247 -16.89 -16.02 3.64
C ASN A 247 -16.24 -14.65 3.39
N ARG A 248 -16.63 -13.64 4.19
CA ARG A 248 -16.06 -12.31 4.10
C ARG A 248 -14.52 -12.37 4.22
N LYS A 249 -13.85 -11.66 3.36
CA LYS A 249 -12.39 -11.41 3.41
C LYS A 249 -12.12 -9.96 3.87
N PRO A 250 -10.89 -9.62 4.29
CA PRO A 250 -10.53 -8.25 4.59
C PRO A 250 -10.99 -7.26 3.52
N LEU A 251 -11.56 -6.14 3.95
CA LEU A 251 -12.05 -5.07 3.09
C LEU A 251 -11.11 -3.87 3.16
N ILE A 252 -10.69 -3.41 1.99
CA ILE A 252 -9.77 -2.29 1.80
C ILE A 252 -10.50 -1.12 1.14
N VAL A 253 -10.23 0.10 1.62
CA VAL A 253 -10.73 1.34 1.02
C VAL A 253 -9.60 2.35 0.80
N VAL A 254 -9.79 3.23 -0.21
CA VAL A 254 -8.89 4.35 -0.52
C VAL A 254 -9.70 5.64 -0.51
N PRO A 255 -9.71 6.42 0.58
CA PRO A 255 -10.58 7.58 0.72
C PRO A 255 -10.03 8.85 0.06
N SER A 256 -9.43 8.77 -1.13
CA SER A 256 -8.88 9.94 -1.82
C SER A 256 -9.96 10.97 -2.17
N SER A 257 -11.15 10.53 -2.56
CA SER A 257 -12.27 11.40 -2.95
C SER A 257 -13.18 11.78 -1.76
N PHE A 258 -13.27 10.92 -0.75
CA PHE A 258 -14.09 11.11 0.47
C PHE A 258 -13.21 11.23 1.72
N ASN A 259 -12.20 12.10 1.61
CA ASN A 259 -11.13 12.27 2.61
C ASN A 259 -11.58 12.90 3.94
N GLN A 260 -12.83 13.36 4.05
CA GLN A 260 -13.45 13.82 5.28
C GLN A 260 -13.80 12.69 6.27
N VAL A 261 -13.81 11.43 5.79
CA VAL A 261 -14.18 10.27 6.61
C VAL A 261 -13.04 9.90 7.57
N LYS A 262 -13.33 9.90 8.86
CA LYS A 262 -12.37 9.50 9.90
C LYS A 262 -12.26 7.99 10.02
N VAL A 263 -11.13 7.51 10.52
CA VAL A 263 -10.83 6.07 10.70
C VAL A 263 -11.90 5.37 11.56
N GLU A 264 -12.44 6.04 12.57
CA GLU A 264 -13.49 5.48 13.43
C GLU A 264 -14.80 5.19 12.68
N GLN A 265 -15.08 5.95 11.61
CA GLN A 265 -16.25 5.70 10.76
C GLN A 265 -16.03 4.45 9.91
N PHE A 266 -14.85 4.27 9.34
CA PHE A 266 -14.48 3.03 8.63
C PHE A 266 -14.53 1.82 9.55
N LEU A 267 -14.03 1.95 10.76
CA LEU A 267 -14.07 0.89 11.76
C LEU A 267 -15.51 0.44 12.07
N ARG A 268 -16.45 1.39 12.22
CA ARG A 268 -17.90 1.07 12.42
C ARG A 268 -18.50 0.30 11.25
N HIS A 269 -17.99 0.52 10.03
CA HIS A 269 -18.40 -0.19 8.83
C HIS A 269 -17.59 -1.48 8.56
N LYS A 270 -16.75 -1.90 9.54
CA LYS A 270 -15.89 -3.09 9.48
C LYS A 270 -14.96 -3.08 8.26
N VAL A 271 -14.40 -1.94 7.93
CA VAL A 271 -13.26 -1.84 7.01
C VAL A 271 -12.02 -2.31 7.75
N ASP A 272 -11.18 -3.11 7.12
CA ASP A 272 -9.99 -3.69 7.74
C ASP A 272 -8.73 -2.87 7.43
N ILE A 273 -8.65 -2.27 6.24
CA ILE A 273 -7.47 -1.48 5.81
C ILE A 273 -7.92 -0.18 5.14
N VAL A 274 -7.32 0.93 5.56
CA VAL A 274 -7.44 2.24 4.92
C VAL A 274 -6.10 2.60 4.28
N ILE A 275 -6.10 2.90 2.98
CA ILE A 275 -4.90 3.28 2.23
C ILE A 275 -4.96 4.77 1.88
N TYR A 276 -4.00 5.54 2.34
CA TYR A 276 -3.75 6.93 1.95
C TYR A 276 -2.78 6.92 0.77
N ALA A 277 -3.31 6.95 -0.45
CA ALA A 277 -2.66 6.41 -1.64
C ALA A 277 -1.66 7.35 -2.36
N ASN A 278 -1.60 8.65 -2.03
CA ASN A 278 -0.80 9.62 -2.79
C ASN A 278 -0.44 10.91 -2.03
N HIS A 279 -0.54 10.89 -0.72
CA HIS A 279 -0.45 12.11 0.10
C HIS A 279 0.98 12.62 0.23
N LEU A 280 1.97 11.73 0.37
CA LEU A 280 3.37 12.12 0.49
C LEU A 280 3.86 12.78 -0.80
N LEU A 281 3.65 12.15 -1.96
CA LEU A 281 4.08 12.75 -3.22
C LEU A 281 3.38 14.08 -3.51
N ARG A 282 2.08 14.19 -3.23
CA ARG A 282 1.33 15.43 -3.41
C ARG A 282 1.80 16.55 -2.50
N SER A 283 2.31 16.25 -1.32
CA SER A 283 2.88 17.25 -0.40
C SER A 283 4.27 17.72 -0.86
N VAL A 284 5.06 16.83 -1.43
CA VAL A 284 6.42 17.13 -1.90
C VAL A 284 6.42 18.09 -3.09
N TYR A 285 5.51 17.90 -4.05
CA TYR A 285 5.49 18.69 -5.27
C TYR A 285 5.40 20.22 -5.03
N PRO A 286 4.40 20.75 -4.30
CA PRO A 286 4.32 22.20 -4.05
C PRO A 286 5.53 22.71 -3.25
N SER A 287 6.03 21.93 -2.29
CA SER A 287 7.20 22.30 -1.50
C SER A 287 8.46 22.47 -2.36
N MET A 288 8.71 21.53 -3.28
CA MET A 288 9.83 21.63 -4.23
C MET A 288 9.67 22.81 -5.20
N VAL A 289 8.46 23.04 -5.70
CA VAL A 289 8.15 24.18 -6.57
C VAL A 289 8.41 25.52 -5.86
N ASP A 290 7.98 25.65 -4.61
CA ASP A 290 8.18 26.86 -3.83
C ASP A 290 9.66 27.09 -3.53
N THR A 291 10.42 26.05 -3.26
CA THR A 291 11.88 26.11 -3.10
C THR A 291 12.55 26.63 -4.37
N ALA A 292 12.24 26.03 -5.51
CA ALA A 292 12.80 26.44 -6.79
C ALA A 292 12.46 27.91 -7.13
N LYS A 293 11.20 28.31 -6.96
CA LYS A 293 10.74 29.69 -7.17
C LYS A 293 11.44 30.69 -6.24
N SER A 294 11.68 30.32 -4.98
CA SER A 294 12.37 31.18 -4.01
C SER A 294 13.80 31.47 -4.45
N ILE A 295 14.54 30.44 -4.85
CA ILE A 295 15.93 30.56 -5.33
C ILE A 295 15.99 31.41 -6.61
N LEU A 296 15.13 31.17 -7.59
CA LEU A 296 15.07 31.94 -8.83
C LEU A 296 14.78 33.43 -8.59
N ARG A 297 13.81 33.72 -7.70
CA ARG A 297 13.40 35.09 -7.39
C ARG A 297 14.49 35.87 -6.67
N ASN A 298 15.13 35.26 -5.70
CA ASN A 298 16.11 35.91 -4.84
C ASN A 298 17.55 35.77 -5.36
N LYS A 299 17.77 34.92 -6.37
CA LYS A 299 19.12 34.58 -6.94
C LYS A 299 20.07 34.04 -5.85
N ARG A 300 19.54 33.47 -4.79
CA ARG A 300 20.25 32.84 -3.65
C ARG A 300 19.29 31.95 -2.85
N SER A 301 19.80 31.11 -1.94
CA SER A 301 19.01 30.17 -1.14
C SER A 301 18.60 30.69 0.25
N LEU A 302 19.12 31.84 0.71
CA LEU A 302 18.96 32.30 2.10
C LEU A 302 17.50 32.35 2.58
N GLU A 303 16.57 32.78 1.72
CA GLU A 303 15.16 32.97 2.09
C GLU A 303 14.40 31.66 2.25
N ILE A 304 14.89 30.58 1.64
CA ILE A 304 14.25 29.27 1.75
C ILE A 304 14.83 28.41 2.87
N GLU A 305 16.06 28.70 3.34
CA GLU A 305 16.75 27.90 4.38
C GLU A 305 15.91 27.67 5.66
N LYS A 306 15.09 28.63 6.02
CA LYS A 306 14.20 28.52 7.21
C LYS A 306 13.00 27.59 7.01
N LYS A 307 12.73 27.17 5.77
CA LYS A 307 11.56 26.35 5.39
C LYS A 307 11.93 24.92 4.97
N ILE A 308 13.20 24.63 4.83
CA ILE A 308 13.72 23.33 4.44
C ILE A 308 14.46 22.67 5.61
N LEU A 309 14.73 21.36 5.48
CA LEU A 309 15.48 20.63 6.48
C LEU A 309 16.92 21.18 6.57
N PRO A 310 17.43 21.52 7.76
CA PRO A 310 18.80 21.98 7.93
C PRO A 310 19.81 20.98 7.35
N ILE A 311 20.89 21.49 6.77
CA ILE A 311 21.93 20.65 6.15
C ILE A 311 22.53 19.62 7.14
N LYS A 312 22.66 19.98 8.40
CA LYS A 312 23.14 19.07 9.44
C LYS A 312 22.18 17.89 9.61
N ASP A 313 20.87 18.16 9.63
CA ASP A 313 19.85 17.15 9.86
C ASP A 313 19.73 16.18 8.68
N ILE A 314 19.89 16.66 7.42
CA ILE A 314 19.90 15.79 6.25
C ILE A 314 21.13 14.87 6.24
N LEU A 315 22.30 15.36 6.68
CA LEU A 315 23.53 14.58 6.74
C LEU A 315 23.44 13.47 7.83
N GLU A 316 22.66 13.68 8.87
CA GLU A 316 22.47 12.73 9.98
C GLU A 316 21.20 11.88 9.81
N LEU A 317 20.40 12.11 8.75
CA LEU A 317 19.13 11.41 8.53
C LEU A 317 19.32 9.90 8.37
N ILE A 318 20.36 9.52 7.64
CA ILE A 318 20.71 8.11 7.39
C ILE A 318 21.91 7.74 8.26
N PRO A 319 21.78 6.73 9.16
CA PRO A 319 22.89 6.26 9.98
C PRO A 319 24.09 5.80 9.14
N GLY A 320 25.30 6.01 9.65
CA GLY A 320 26.55 5.58 8.99
C GLY A 320 27.19 6.65 8.11
N THR A 321 26.65 7.88 8.09
CA THR A 321 27.27 9.01 7.37
C THR A 321 28.52 9.54 8.09
N LYS A 322 28.70 9.25 9.39
CA LYS A 322 29.87 9.60 10.23
C LYS A 322 30.62 8.36 10.61
#